data_4b5ebf3e470acf5c6655a913f4f74f09
#
_entry.id   4b5ebf3e470acf5c6655a913f4f74f09
#
_cell.length_a   1.000
_cell.length_b   1.000
_cell.length_c   1.000
_cell.angle_alpha   90.00
_cell.angle_beta   90.00
_cell.angle_gamma   90.00
#
_symmetry.space_group_name_H-M   'P 1'
#
loop_
_entity.id
_entity.type
_entity.pdbx_description
1 polymer ?
#
loop_
_entity_poly.entity_id
_entity_poly.type
_entity_poly.pdbx_seq_one_letter_code
_entity_poly.pdbx_strand_id
1 'polypeptide(L)'
;MAFVKNLLIIKEKLLAFYGRFSTYINLVMKFLLALFSFLLIGKAIGTHDILANPLICFAIAVMCAFVPVSVTVICATVLALIHLFGMSMELAAIATIVVLIVYLLYFRFAPKTGILLILTPLLFYIKIPYIIPVIAALTVGMTGIVPVVCGIFMYYMINFASMYSTAISSMDADSAVQNITFIFNNILNN
;
A
#
# COMPACT_ATOMS: atom_id res chain seq x y z
N MET A 1 9.45 -39.03 17.16
CA MET A 1 8.90 -38.30 18.32
C MET A 1 9.75 -37.13 18.81
N ALA A 2 11.09 -37.22 18.85
CA ALA A 2 11.97 -36.14 19.32
C ALA A 2 11.85 -34.84 18.52
N PHE A 3 11.70 -34.88 17.19
CA PHE A 3 11.58 -33.73 16.33
C PHE A 3 10.33 -32.90 16.63
N VAL A 4 9.19 -33.53 16.82
CA VAL A 4 7.90 -32.86 17.16
C VAL A 4 7.98 -32.18 18.53
N LYS A 5 8.65 -32.82 19.49
CA LYS A 5 8.86 -32.28 20.85
C LYS A 5 9.74 -31.05 20.82
N ASN A 6 10.82 -31.03 20.00
CA ASN A 6 11.70 -29.88 19.84
C ASN A 6 10.95 -28.72 19.14
N LEU A 7 10.12 -28.99 18.14
CA LEU A 7 9.30 -27.97 17.48
C LEU A 7 8.27 -27.34 18.45
N LEU A 8 7.64 -28.13 19.32
CA LEU A 8 6.73 -27.64 20.34
C LEU A 8 7.44 -26.73 21.35
N ILE A 9 8.63 -27.10 21.80
CA ILE A 9 9.42 -26.30 22.74
C ILE A 9 9.86 -24.96 22.09
N ILE A 10 10.25 -24.98 20.81
CA ILE A 10 10.58 -23.77 20.07
C ILE A 10 9.36 -22.87 19.93
N LYS A 11 8.20 -23.44 19.59
CA LYS A 11 6.93 -22.71 19.51
C LYS A 11 6.57 -22.04 20.83
N GLU A 12 6.65 -22.77 21.96
CA GLU A 12 6.35 -22.23 23.28
C GLU A 12 7.31 -21.10 23.69
N LYS A 13 8.61 -21.25 23.42
CA LYS A 13 9.60 -20.20 23.68
C LYS A 13 9.36 -18.96 22.83
N LEU A 14 9.03 -19.13 21.54
CA LEU A 14 8.68 -18.04 20.63
C LEU A 14 7.40 -17.31 21.08
N LEU A 15 6.36 -18.06 21.48
CA LEU A 15 5.11 -17.49 21.99
C LEU A 15 5.33 -16.72 23.31
N ALA A 16 6.15 -17.27 24.22
CA ALA A 16 6.48 -16.61 25.48
C ALA A 16 7.30 -15.32 25.23
N PHE A 17 8.25 -15.37 24.32
CA PHE A 17 9.03 -14.19 23.88
C PHE A 17 8.13 -13.12 23.24
N TYR A 18 7.28 -13.54 22.31
CA TYR A 18 6.31 -12.64 21.67
C TYR A 18 5.35 -12.05 22.69
N GLY A 19 4.81 -12.83 23.61
CA GLY A 19 3.91 -12.35 24.66
C GLY A 19 4.56 -11.29 25.56
N ARG A 20 5.85 -11.44 25.87
CA ARG A 20 6.61 -10.49 26.72
C ARG A 20 6.95 -9.18 26.00
N PHE A 21 7.21 -9.24 24.69
CA PHE A 21 7.67 -8.10 23.88
C PHE A 21 6.66 -7.68 22.80
N SER A 22 5.41 -8.12 22.89
CA SER A 22 4.39 -7.91 21.84
C SER A 22 4.21 -6.44 21.46
N THR A 23 4.26 -5.53 22.42
CA THR A 23 4.11 -4.09 22.17
C THR A 23 5.25 -3.54 21.32
N TYR A 24 6.49 -3.92 21.65
CA TYR A 24 7.67 -3.46 20.90
C TYR A 24 7.74 -4.10 19.52
N ILE A 25 7.44 -5.40 19.43
CA ILE A 25 7.42 -6.13 18.16
C ILE A 25 6.37 -5.53 17.22
N ASN A 26 5.16 -5.26 17.73
CA ASN A 26 4.10 -4.65 16.93
C ASN A 26 4.48 -3.23 16.47
N LEU A 27 5.15 -2.45 17.32
CA LEU A 27 5.60 -1.11 16.96
C LEU A 27 6.67 -1.16 15.85
N VAL A 28 7.65 -2.06 15.96
CA VAL A 28 8.69 -2.25 14.95
C VAL A 28 8.10 -2.76 13.63
N MET A 29 7.16 -3.71 13.68
CA MET A 29 6.49 -4.22 12.48
C MET A 29 5.68 -3.13 11.77
N LYS A 30 4.94 -2.31 12.51
CA LYS A 30 4.21 -1.17 11.95
C LYS A 30 5.15 -0.15 11.32
N PHE A 31 6.25 0.17 12.00
CA PHE A 31 7.28 1.07 11.49
C PHE A 31 7.86 0.55 10.17
N LEU A 32 8.28 -0.70 10.13
CA LEU A 32 8.84 -1.31 8.92
C LEU A 32 7.83 -1.31 7.76
N LEU A 33 6.57 -1.69 8.02
CA LEU A 33 5.51 -1.66 7.02
C LEU A 33 5.30 -0.24 6.47
N ALA A 34 5.20 0.76 7.34
CA ALA A 34 5.03 2.15 6.96
C ALA A 34 6.23 2.65 6.14
N LEU A 35 7.45 2.40 6.62
CA LEU A 35 8.68 2.82 5.96
C LEU A 35 8.81 2.22 4.56
N PHE A 36 8.60 0.90 4.44
CA PHE A 36 8.64 0.24 3.14
C PHE A 36 7.59 0.81 2.18
N SER A 37 6.35 1.01 2.65
CA SER A 37 5.28 1.56 1.83
C SER A 37 5.60 2.97 1.33
N PHE A 38 6.09 3.86 2.19
CA PHE A 38 6.43 5.23 1.81
C PHE A 38 7.62 5.28 0.86
N LEU A 39 8.67 4.49 1.10
CA LEU A 39 9.82 4.39 0.19
C LEU A 39 9.42 3.85 -1.18
N LEU A 40 8.50 2.87 -1.23
CA LEU A 40 8.03 2.33 -2.51
C LEU A 40 7.19 3.34 -3.28
N ILE A 41 6.30 4.07 -2.62
CA ILE A 41 5.51 5.14 -3.25
C ILE A 41 6.44 6.22 -3.81
N GLY A 42 7.41 6.68 -3.00
CA GLY A 42 8.40 7.67 -3.43
C GLY A 42 9.24 7.21 -4.63
N LYS A 43 9.63 5.92 -4.69
CA LYS A 43 10.36 5.36 -5.83
C LYS A 43 9.49 5.12 -7.06
N ALA A 44 8.24 4.75 -6.87
CA ALA A 44 7.33 4.44 -7.97
C ALA A 44 6.85 5.70 -8.71
N ILE A 45 6.57 6.76 -7.97
CA ILE A 45 5.95 7.97 -8.51
C ILE A 45 6.93 9.15 -8.52
N GLY A 46 7.69 9.39 -7.46
CA GLY A 46 8.88 10.25 -7.34
C GLY A 46 8.83 11.69 -7.88
N THR A 47 7.64 12.28 -8.03
CA THR A 47 7.49 13.62 -8.65
C THR A 47 7.92 14.79 -7.76
N HIS A 48 7.82 14.61 -6.46
CA HIS A 48 8.24 15.63 -5.49
C HIS A 48 9.52 15.19 -4.78
N ASP A 49 10.65 15.81 -5.11
CA ASP A 49 11.98 15.52 -4.51
C ASP A 49 11.97 15.61 -2.99
N ILE A 50 11.19 16.53 -2.43
CA ILE A 50 11.07 16.70 -0.98
C ILE A 50 10.40 15.50 -0.33
N LEU A 51 9.24 15.05 -0.84
CA LEU A 51 8.50 13.92 -0.27
C LEU A 51 9.10 12.56 -0.65
N ALA A 52 9.85 12.48 -1.74
CA ALA A 52 10.62 11.29 -2.13
C ALA A 52 11.92 11.14 -1.32
N ASN A 53 12.31 12.15 -0.54
CA ASN A 53 13.50 12.09 0.30
C ASN A 53 13.34 11.00 1.38
N PRO A 54 14.26 10.02 1.46
CA PRO A 54 14.16 8.91 2.41
C PRO A 54 14.13 9.37 3.87
N LEU A 55 14.72 10.53 4.18
CA LEU A 55 14.72 11.09 5.54
C LEU A 55 13.33 11.56 5.96
N ILE A 56 12.56 12.15 5.05
CA ILE A 56 11.18 12.57 5.30
C ILE A 56 10.26 11.35 5.41
N CYS A 57 10.42 10.37 4.51
CA CYS A 57 9.70 9.09 4.60
C CYS A 57 9.97 8.40 5.95
N PHE A 58 11.21 8.42 6.43
CA PHE A 58 11.57 7.88 7.74
C PHE A 58 10.87 8.63 8.89
N ALA A 59 10.85 9.95 8.87
CA ALA A 59 10.17 10.76 9.89
C ALA A 59 8.67 10.48 9.95
N ILE A 60 8.01 10.41 8.78
CA ILE A 60 6.59 10.08 8.69
C ILE A 60 6.32 8.64 9.15
N ALA A 61 7.20 7.69 8.81
CA ALA A 61 7.08 6.30 9.24
C ALA A 61 7.19 6.15 10.76
N VAL A 62 8.09 6.91 11.41
CA VAL A 62 8.20 6.95 12.88
C VAL A 62 6.90 7.45 13.51
N MET A 63 6.31 8.52 12.98
CA MET A 63 5.01 9.02 13.46
C MET A 63 3.91 7.97 13.28
N CYS A 64 3.88 7.28 12.14
CA CYS A 64 2.90 6.24 11.84
C CYS A 64 3.05 4.98 12.70
N ALA A 65 4.23 4.71 13.28
CA ALA A 65 4.43 3.57 14.16
C ALA A 65 3.59 3.64 15.45
N PHE A 66 3.31 4.85 15.95
CA PHE A 66 2.52 5.08 17.17
C PHE A 66 1.01 5.10 16.93
N VAL A 67 0.58 5.14 15.68
CA VAL A 67 -0.83 5.29 15.29
C VAL A 67 -1.42 3.92 14.87
N PRO A 68 -2.75 3.74 14.88
CA PRO A 68 -3.38 2.53 14.33
C PRO A 68 -3.03 2.35 12.84
N VAL A 69 -2.93 1.08 12.40
CA VAL A 69 -2.60 0.75 11.00
C VAL A 69 -3.55 1.40 9.99
N SER A 70 -4.82 1.59 10.35
CA SER A 70 -5.80 2.28 9.49
C SER A 70 -5.38 3.71 9.15
N VAL A 71 -4.77 4.42 10.11
CA VAL A 71 -4.25 5.79 9.87
C VAL A 71 -3.00 5.73 8.97
N THR A 72 -2.13 4.74 9.16
CA THR A 72 -0.96 4.53 8.29
C THR A 72 -1.40 4.30 6.83
N VAL A 73 -2.48 3.54 6.62
CA VAL A 73 -3.09 3.35 5.29
C VAL A 73 -3.51 4.68 4.68
N ILE A 74 -4.22 5.50 5.45
CA ILE A 74 -4.68 6.83 5.00
C ILE A 74 -3.47 7.70 4.66
N CYS A 75 -2.45 7.76 5.52
CA CYS A 75 -1.23 8.54 5.26
C CYS A 75 -0.51 8.08 4.00
N ALA A 76 -0.39 6.77 3.77
CA ALA A 76 0.23 6.22 2.57
C ALA A 76 -0.55 6.62 1.30
N THR A 77 -1.87 6.61 1.38
CA THR A 77 -2.72 6.98 0.25
C THR A 77 -2.67 8.48 -0.03
N VAL A 78 -2.71 9.31 1.01
CA VAL A 78 -2.56 10.77 0.86
C VAL A 78 -1.20 11.10 0.24
N LEU A 79 -0.13 10.44 0.69
CA LEU A 79 1.20 10.61 0.11
C LEU A 79 1.20 10.24 -1.39
N ALA A 80 0.59 9.12 -1.76
CA ALA A 80 0.48 8.70 -3.15
C ALA A 80 -0.30 9.72 -4.00
N LEU A 81 -1.42 10.23 -3.47
CA LEU A 81 -2.22 11.27 -4.15
C LEU A 81 -1.43 12.57 -4.34
N ILE A 82 -0.69 13.03 -3.33
CA ILE A 82 0.15 14.24 -3.45
C ILE A 82 1.17 14.07 -4.58
N HIS A 83 1.82 12.92 -4.68
CA HIS A 83 2.74 12.63 -5.79
C HIS A 83 2.02 12.63 -7.15
N LEU A 84 0.79 12.09 -7.23
CA LEU A 84 -0.01 12.10 -8.45
C LEU A 84 -0.44 13.51 -8.86
N PHE A 85 -0.80 14.37 -7.91
CA PHE A 85 -1.07 15.79 -8.17
C PHE A 85 0.14 16.54 -8.73
N GLY A 86 1.34 16.15 -8.34
CA GLY A 86 2.58 16.70 -8.90
C GLY A 86 2.88 16.24 -10.33
N MET A 87 2.21 15.19 -10.81
CA MET A 87 2.35 14.70 -12.19
C MET A 87 1.37 15.36 -13.15
N SER A 88 0.09 15.14 -12.91
CA SER A 88 -0.98 15.77 -13.68
C SER A 88 -2.25 15.88 -12.82
N MET A 89 -2.95 17.00 -12.99
CA MET A 89 -4.17 17.28 -12.23
C MET A 89 -5.30 16.33 -12.64
N GLU A 90 -5.38 15.96 -13.92
CA GLU A 90 -6.39 15.07 -14.47
C GLU A 90 -6.25 13.65 -13.92
N LEU A 91 -5.02 13.14 -13.95
CA LEU A 91 -4.71 11.80 -13.41
C LEU A 91 -4.98 11.73 -11.90
N ALA A 92 -4.61 12.77 -11.17
CA ALA A 92 -4.87 12.87 -9.73
C ALA A 92 -6.38 12.93 -9.41
N ALA A 93 -7.18 13.63 -10.24
CA ALA A 93 -8.63 13.68 -10.05
C ALA A 93 -9.27 12.29 -10.23
N ILE A 94 -8.91 11.56 -11.30
CA ILE A 94 -9.38 10.20 -11.52
C ILE A 94 -8.94 9.28 -10.38
N ALA A 95 -7.67 9.36 -9.97
CA ALA A 95 -7.12 8.58 -8.87
C ALA A 95 -7.87 8.85 -7.56
N THR A 96 -8.18 10.10 -7.26
CA THR A 96 -8.91 10.48 -6.05
C THR A 96 -10.30 9.86 -6.00
N ILE A 97 -11.05 9.88 -7.11
CA ILE A 97 -12.38 9.25 -7.20
C ILE A 97 -12.27 7.75 -6.94
N VAL A 98 -11.33 7.09 -7.60
CA VAL A 98 -11.10 5.65 -7.45
C VAL A 98 -10.72 5.29 -6.02
N VAL A 99 -9.78 6.02 -5.43
CA VAL A 99 -9.36 5.85 -4.04
C VAL A 99 -10.54 6.01 -3.10
N LEU A 100 -11.40 7.00 -3.32
CA LEU A 100 -12.59 7.23 -2.50
C LEU A 100 -13.53 6.03 -2.55
N ILE A 101 -13.78 5.45 -3.73
CA ILE A 101 -14.59 4.24 -3.89
C ILE A 101 -13.98 3.06 -3.13
N VAL A 102 -12.66 2.85 -3.30
CA VAL A 102 -11.91 1.79 -2.61
C VAL A 102 -12.01 1.95 -1.10
N TYR A 103 -11.90 3.17 -0.58
CA TYR A 103 -12.04 3.43 0.86
C TYR A 103 -13.44 3.20 1.38
N LEU A 104 -14.48 3.61 0.64
CA LEU A 104 -15.86 3.33 1.01
C LEU A 104 -16.12 1.81 1.13
N LEU A 105 -15.62 1.04 0.17
CA LEU A 105 -15.71 -0.42 0.20
C LEU A 105 -14.92 -1.00 1.40
N TYR A 106 -13.67 -0.55 1.58
CA TYR A 106 -12.82 -1.03 2.66
C TYR A 106 -13.42 -0.75 4.05
N PHE A 107 -13.81 0.51 4.33
CA PHE A 107 -14.38 0.86 5.63
C PHE A 107 -15.74 0.21 5.88
N ARG A 108 -16.50 -0.07 4.84
CA ARG A 108 -17.78 -0.75 4.95
C ARG A 108 -17.64 -2.23 5.33
N PHE A 109 -16.68 -2.93 4.73
CA PHE A 109 -16.60 -4.39 4.82
C PHE A 109 -15.47 -4.91 5.73
N ALA A 110 -14.35 -4.22 5.84
CA ALA A 110 -13.15 -4.75 6.49
C ALA A 110 -12.28 -3.73 7.23
N PRO A 111 -12.83 -2.86 8.10
CA PRO A 111 -12.10 -1.75 8.71
C PRO A 111 -10.94 -2.18 9.63
N LYS A 112 -10.96 -3.43 10.13
CA LYS A 112 -9.93 -3.96 11.03
C LYS A 112 -8.74 -4.62 10.33
N THR A 113 -8.80 -4.77 9.01
CA THR A 113 -7.82 -5.52 8.21
C THR A 113 -6.85 -4.64 7.41
N GLY A 114 -6.58 -3.41 7.89
CA GLY A 114 -5.71 -2.43 7.23
C GLY A 114 -4.31 -2.95 6.92
N ILE A 115 -3.81 -3.90 7.70
CA ILE A 115 -2.53 -4.55 7.44
C ILE A 115 -2.50 -5.25 6.08
N LEU A 116 -3.58 -5.94 5.69
CA LEU A 116 -3.67 -6.61 4.40
C LEU A 116 -3.74 -5.62 3.24
N LEU A 117 -4.39 -4.47 3.45
CA LEU A 117 -4.49 -3.43 2.43
C LEU A 117 -3.11 -2.84 2.08
N ILE A 118 -2.23 -2.62 3.07
CA ILE A 118 -0.87 -2.13 2.85
C ILE A 118 0.04 -3.25 2.33
N LEU A 119 -0.09 -4.46 2.89
CA LEU A 119 0.77 -5.59 2.56
C LEU A 119 0.58 -6.04 1.12
N THR A 120 -0.64 -5.92 0.58
CA THR A 120 -0.96 -6.33 -0.79
C THR A 120 -0.12 -5.59 -1.84
N PRO A 121 -0.16 -4.26 -1.97
CA PRO A 121 0.65 -3.55 -2.96
C PRO A 121 2.15 -3.75 -2.74
N LEU A 122 2.59 -3.91 -1.49
CA LEU A 122 3.98 -4.18 -1.14
C LEU A 122 4.47 -5.51 -1.71
N LEU A 123 3.70 -6.59 -1.53
CA LEU A 123 4.06 -7.92 -2.03
C LEU A 123 3.95 -8.02 -3.56
N PHE A 124 3.02 -7.28 -4.18
CA PHE A 124 2.97 -7.16 -5.63
C PHE A 124 4.21 -6.47 -6.18
N TYR A 125 4.70 -5.42 -5.52
CA TYR A 125 5.92 -4.72 -5.93
C TYR A 125 7.16 -5.63 -5.82
N ILE A 126 7.24 -6.48 -4.79
CA ILE A 126 8.32 -7.47 -4.61
C ILE A 126 8.18 -8.65 -5.59
N LYS A 127 7.11 -8.69 -6.41
CA LYS A 127 6.80 -9.77 -7.38
C LYS A 127 6.47 -11.12 -6.73
N ILE A 128 5.94 -11.13 -5.50
CA ILE A 128 5.51 -12.34 -4.80
C ILE A 128 4.01 -12.24 -4.40
N PRO A 129 3.09 -12.03 -5.35
CA PRO A 129 1.67 -11.79 -5.05
C PRO A 129 0.95 -13.03 -4.49
N TYR A 130 1.42 -14.23 -4.81
CA TYR A 130 0.73 -15.49 -4.45
C TYR A 130 0.67 -15.74 -2.95
N ILE A 131 1.51 -15.11 -2.16
CA ILE A 131 1.51 -15.24 -0.69
C ILE A 131 0.32 -14.52 -0.06
N ILE A 132 -0.22 -13.49 -0.69
CA ILE A 132 -1.29 -12.64 -0.14
C ILE A 132 -2.57 -13.41 0.14
N PRO A 133 -3.14 -14.19 -0.81
CA PRO A 133 -4.35 -14.96 -0.55
C PRO A 133 -4.17 -15.96 0.61
N VAL A 134 -2.98 -16.55 0.72
CA VAL A 134 -2.66 -17.50 1.80
C VAL A 134 -2.63 -16.80 3.15
N ILE A 135 -1.95 -15.67 3.27
CA ILE A 135 -1.92 -14.87 4.50
C ILE A 135 -3.33 -14.40 4.87
N ALA A 136 -4.10 -13.90 3.90
CA ALA A 136 -5.46 -13.42 4.13
C ALA A 136 -6.38 -14.54 4.61
N ALA A 137 -6.32 -15.71 3.98
CA ALA A 137 -7.11 -16.88 4.38
C ALA A 137 -6.78 -17.37 5.79
N LEU A 138 -5.49 -17.38 6.14
CA LEU A 138 -5.02 -17.84 7.45
C LEU A 138 -5.29 -16.85 8.60
N THR A 139 -5.28 -15.55 8.31
CA THR A 139 -5.40 -14.51 9.36
C THR A 139 -6.82 -14.04 9.57
N VAL A 140 -7.58 -13.84 8.50
CA VAL A 140 -8.88 -13.15 8.52
C VAL A 140 -9.99 -14.01 7.90
N GLY A 141 -9.64 -15.05 7.15
CA GLY A 141 -10.60 -15.88 6.43
C GLY A 141 -11.24 -15.13 5.24
N MET A 142 -12.53 -15.40 4.97
CA MET A 142 -13.23 -14.86 3.82
C MET A 142 -13.34 -13.32 3.80
N THR A 143 -13.39 -12.66 4.94
CA THR A 143 -13.45 -11.20 5.04
C THR A 143 -12.16 -10.52 4.56
N GLY A 144 -11.05 -11.27 4.48
CA GLY A 144 -9.77 -10.82 3.93
C GLY A 144 -9.76 -10.57 2.41
N ILE A 145 -10.77 -11.05 1.67
CA ILE A 145 -10.86 -10.86 0.22
C ILE A 145 -10.98 -9.37 -0.12
N VAL A 146 -11.82 -8.63 0.61
CA VAL A 146 -12.07 -7.20 0.34
C VAL A 146 -10.80 -6.35 0.42
N PRO A 147 -10.01 -6.35 1.51
CA PRO A 147 -8.79 -5.55 1.58
C PRO A 147 -7.72 -6.01 0.58
N VAL A 148 -7.68 -7.28 0.22
CA VAL A 148 -6.76 -7.80 -0.81
C VAL A 148 -7.13 -7.23 -2.18
N VAL A 149 -8.40 -7.30 -2.58
CA VAL A 149 -8.87 -6.74 -3.87
C VAL A 149 -8.63 -5.23 -3.91
N CYS A 150 -8.95 -4.51 -2.83
CA CYS A 150 -8.67 -3.09 -2.72
C CYS A 150 -7.17 -2.78 -2.84
N GLY A 151 -6.31 -3.58 -2.22
CA GLY A 151 -4.86 -3.42 -2.30
C GLY A 151 -4.28 -3.71 -3.69
N ILE A 152 -4.82 -4.72 -4.39
CA ILE A 152 -4.49 -5.01 -5.79
C ILE A 152 -4.84 -3.81 -6.67
N PHE A 153 -6.04 -3.26 -6.48
CA PHE A 153 -6.50 -2.11 -7.24
C PHE A 153 -5.57 -0.89 -7.04
N MET A 154 -5.18 -0.63 -5.79
CA MET A 154 -4.23 0.44 -5.47
C MET A 154 -2.85 0.22 -6.11
N TYR A 155 -2.36 -1.02 -6.14
CA TYR A 155 -1.10 -1.35 -6.80
C TYR A 155 -1.15 -1.04 -8.31
N TYR A 156 -2.18 -1.52 -9.00
CA TYR A 156 -2.34 -1.26 -10.43
C TYR A 156 -2.51 0.22 -10.73
N MET A 157 -3.20 0.96 -9.87
CA MET A 157 -3.37 2.40 -9.99
C MET A 157 -2.02 3.14 -9.90
N ILE A 158 -1.18 2.79 -8.92
CA ILE A 158 0.15 3.38 -8.77
C ILE A 158 1.05 3.00 -9.95
N ASN A 159 1.03 1.73 -10.36
CA ASN A 159 1.83 1.24 -11.48
C ASN A 159 1.41 1.91 -12.80
N PHE A 160 0.12 2.04 -13.03
CA PHE A 160 -0.42 2.78 -14.17
C PHE A 160 0.05 4.24 -14.18
N ALA A 161 -0.06 4.92 -13.05
CA ALA A 161 0.39 6.29 -12.89
C ALA A 161 1.89 6.44 -13.21
N SER A 162 2.72 5.55 -12.68
CA SER A 162 4.17 5.58 -12.95
C SER A 162 4.52 5.30 -14.42
N MET A 163 3.77 4.42 -15.07
CA MET A 163 3.99 4.03 -16.46
C MET A 163 3.63 5.15 -17.45
N TYR A 164 2.61 5.93 -17.15
CA TYR A 164 2.11 7.00 -18.01
C TYR A 164 2.59 8.41 -17.62
N SER A 165 3.33 8.53 -16.51
CA SER A 165 3.88 9.82 -16.06
C SER A 165 4.75 10.49 -17.11
N THR A 166 5.60 9.71 -17.76
CA THR A 166 6.49 10.19 -18.85
C THR A 166 5.71 10.57 -20.11
N ALA A 167 4.65 9.84 -20.43
CA ALA A 167 3.82 10.14 -21.60
C ALA A 167 2.98 11.41 -21.39
N ILE A 168 2.45 11.63 -20.19
CA ILE A 168 1.64 12.81 -19.86
C ILE A 168 2.48 14.07 -19.73
N SER A 169 3.69 13.97 -19.17
CA SER A 169 4.60 15.12 -19.03
C SER A 169 5.19 15.61 -20.35
N SER A 170 5.13 14.82 -21.40
CA SER A 170 5.56 15.20 -22.76
C SER A 170 4.45 15.80 -23.63
N MET A 171 3.21 15.82 -23.13
CA MET A 171 2.06 16.40 -23.83
C MET A 171 1.85 17.84 -23.37
N ASP A 172 1.80 18.78 -24.34
CA ASP A 172 1.53 20.19 -24.08
C ASP A 172 0.16 20.41 -23.40
N ALA A 173 0.08 21.45 -22.55
CA ALA A 173 -1.06 21.75 -21.68
C ALA A 173 -2.42 22.00 -22.38
N ASP A 174 -2.44 22.10 -23.71
CA ASP A 174 -3.66 22.37 -24.51
C ASP A 174 -4.56 21.14 -24.73
N SER A 175 -4.21 19.99 -24.18
CA SER A 175 -4.89 18.72 -24.47
C SER A 175 -5.45 17.98 -23.26
N ALA A 176 -5.95 18.68 -22.24
CA ALA A 176 -6.53 18.03 -21.05
C ALA A 176 -7.59 16.97 -21.39
N VAL A 177 -8.46 17.24 -22.37
CA VAL A 177 -9.49 16.30 -22.84
C VAL A 177 -8.87 15.09 -23.57
N GLN A 178 -7.81 15.33 -24.35
CA GLN A 178 -7.08 14.26 -25.05
C GLN A 178 -6.32 13.38 -24.06
N ASN A 179 -5.76 13.95 -22.99
CA ASN A 179 -5.09 13.22 -21.92
C ASN A 179 -6.07 12.27 -21.20
N ILE A 180 -7.26 12.75 -20.84
CA ILE A 180 -8.30 11.93 -20.22
C ILE A 180 -8.72 10.78 -21.14
N THR A 181 -8.94 11.05 -22.41
CA THR A 181 -9.33 10.03 -23.40
C THR A 181 -8.22 8.99 -23.60
N PHE A 182 -6.97 9.44 -23.64
CA PHE A 182 -5.80 8.55 -23.74
C PHE A 182 -5.68 7.63 -22.53
N ILE A 183 -5.81 8.16 -21.32
CA ILE A 183 -5.80 7.40 -20.06
C ILE A 183 -6.91 6.35 -20.06
N PHE A 184 -8.13 6.77 -20.44
CA PHE A 184 -9.30 5.90 -20.45
C PHE A 184 -9.17 4.75 -21.45
N ASN A 185 -8.68 5.03 -22.66
CA ASN A 185 -8.48 4.02 -23.68
C ASN A 185 -7.39 3.00 -23.32
N ASN A 186 -6.34 3.44 -22.61
CA ASN A 186 -5.29 2.52 -22.16
C ASN A 186 -5.73 1.65 -20.98
N ILE A 187 -6.61 2.14 -20.11
CA ILE A 187 -7.23 1.34 -19.04
C ILE A 187 -8.12 0.24 -19.61
N LEU A 188 -8.85 0.53 -20.71
CA LEU A 188 -9.79 -0.41 -21.32
C LEU A 188 -9.11 -1.47 -22.21
N ASN A 189 -7.90 -1.19 -22.72
CA ASN A 189 -7.20 -2.06 -23.66
C ASN A 189 -6.12 -2.96 -23.00
N ASN A 190 -5.89 -2.87 -21.70
CA ASN A 190 -5.04 -3.72 -20.88
C ASN A 190 -5.85 -4.51 -19.85
#